data_1c9e3bf5f356927208d2ade15afbadb8
#
_entry.id   1c9e3bf5f356927208d2ade15afbadb8
#
_cell.length_a   1.000
_cell.length_b   1.000
_cell.length_c   1.000
_cell.angle_alpha   90.00
_cell.angle_beta   90.00
_cell.angle_gamma   90.00
#
_symmetry.space_group_name_H-M   'P 1'
#
loop_
_entity.id
_entity.type
_entity.pdbx_description
1 polymer ?
#
loop_
_entity_poly.entity_id
_entity_poly.type
_entity_poly.pdbx_seq_one_letter_code
_entity_poly.pdbx_strand_id
1 'polypeptide(L)'
;MLFRSGTLSVLCVKAPGFGDRRKEMLQDIATLTGGTVISSDLGYELKDANLSMLGTARQVKVTKENTTIVGGSGDKQAIADRIAQIRSQIATVTSDFDREKLQERLAKLAGGVAVIRVGAQTEVAMKE
;
A
#
# COMPACT_ATOMS: atom_id res chain seq x y z
N MET A 1 -13.88 -7.92 -4.86
CA MET A 1 -14.69 -9.07 -4.43
C MET A 1 -14.91 -9.03 -2.94
N LEU A 2 -16.12 -9.29 -2.51
CA LEU A 2 -16.47 -9.30 -1.09
C LEU A 2 -16.72 -10.74 -0.62
N PHE A 3 -16.00 -11.15 0.41
CA PHE A 3 -16.24 -12.44 1.06
C PHE A 3 -16.85 -12.19 2.42
N ARG A 4 -17.80 -13.01 2.80
CA ARG A 4 -18.42 -12.90 4.10
C ARG A 4 -18.58 -14.26 4.75
N SER A 5 -18.04 -14.39 5.95
CA SER A 5 -18.32 -15.51 6.83
C SER A 5 -19.17 -14.97 7.97
N GLY A 6 -19.54 -15.78 8.92
CA GLY A 6 -20.29 -15.32 10.08
C GLY A 6 -19.52 -14.34 10.98
N THR A 7 -18.20 -14.29 10.85
CA THR A 7 -17.34 -13.50 11.75
C THR A 7 -16.47 -12.50 11.06
N LEU A 8 -16.39 -12.52 9.73
CA LEU A 8 -15.44 -11.67 8.99
C LEU A 8 -16.03 -11.26 7.66
N SER A 9 -15.91 -9.97 7.36
CA SER A 9 -16.21 -9.43 6.04
C SER A 9 -14.90 -9.07 5.37
N VAL A 10 -14.68 -9.55 4.16
CA VAL A 10 -13.42 -9.35 3.44
C VAL A 10 -13.69 -8.73 2.08
N LEU A 11 -12.93 -7.69 1.76
CA LEU A 11 -12.94 -7.06 0.45
C LEU A 11 -11.54 -7.13 -0.12
N CYS A 12 -11.40 -7.71 -1.31
CA CYS A 12 -10.12 -7.79 -1.99
C CYS A 12 -10.01 -6.68 -3.02
N VAL A 13 -8.85 -6.03 -3.04
CA VAL A 13 -8.55 -5.00 -4.04
C VAL A 13 -7.25 -5.37 -4.75
N LYS A 14 -7.14 -4.92 -5.98
CA LYS A 14 -5.94 -5.17 -6.77
C LYS A 14 -4.80 -4.28 -6.28
N ALA A 15 -3.59 -4.83 -6.24
CA ALA A 15 -2.42 -4.06 -5.85
C ALA A 15 -2.13 -2.95 -6.86
N PRO A 16 -1.69 -1.77 -6.40
CA PRO A 16 -1.41 -0.65 -7.29
C PRO A 16 -0.08 -0.80 -8.00
N GLY A 17 0.02 -0.18 -9.18
CA GLY A 17 1.27 -0.10 -9.92
C GLY A 17 1.67 -1.41 -10.58
N PHE A 18 2.90 -1.43 -11.08
CA PHE A 18 3.46 -2.58 -11.79
C PHE A 18 4.92 -2.76 -11.41
N GLY A 19 5.39 -4.01 -11.46
CA GLY A 19 6.79 -4.33 -11.24
C GLY A 19 7.31 -3.86 -9.90
N ASP A 20 8.48 -3.26 -9.90
CA ASP A 20 9.12 -2.80 -8.67
C ASP A 20 8.35 -1.68 -7.98
N ARG A 21 7.65 -0.85 -8.74
CA ARG A 21 6.80 0.18 -8.14
C ARG A 21 5.69 -0.41 -7.31
N ARG A 22 5.11 -1.52 -7.76
CA ARG A 22 4.09 -2.21 -6.97
C ARG A 22 4.64 -2.64 -5.63
N LYS A 23 5.85 -3.20 -5.62
CA LYS A 23 6.50 -3.63 -4.39
C LYS A 23 6.72 -2.44 -3.45
N GLU A 24 7.20 -1.33 -4.00
CA GLU A 24 7.44 -0.13 -3.21
C GLU A 24 6.15 0.45 -2.63
N MET A 25 5.10 0.50 -3.42
CA MET A 25 3.81 1.01 -2.97
C MET A 25 3.19 0.12 -1.90
N LEU A 26 3.29 -1.18 -2.05
CA LEU A 26 2.80 -2.12 -1.03
C LEU A 26 3.58 -1.96 0.27
N GLN A 27 4.88 -1.74 0.17
CA GLN A 27 5.71 -1.52 1.35
C GLN A 27 5.34 -0.21 2.05
N ASP A 28 5.02 0.83 1.29
CA ASP A 28 4.54 2.09 1.85
C ASP A 28 3.23 1.88 2.63
N ILE A 29 2.31 1.11 2.07
CA ILE A 29 1.03 0.81 2.72
C ILE A 29 1.27 0.01 4.01
N ALA A 30 2.16 -0.98 3.95
CA ALA A 30 2.49 -1.78 5.12
C ALA A 30 3.09 -0.91 6.23
N THR A 31 3.99 0.00 5.87
CA THR A 31 4.59 0.93 6.83
C THR A 31 3.54 1.82 7.47
N LEU A 32 2.62 2.33 6.66
CA LEU A 32 1.59 3.26 7.13
C LEU A 32 0.59 2.58 8.07
N THR A 33 0.27 1.32 7.82
CA THR A 33 -0.76 0.59 8.57
C THR A 33 -0.20 -0.35 9.64
N GLY A 34 1.11 -0.55 9.66
CA GLY A 34 1.74 -1.48 10.60
C GLY A 34 1.66 -2.93 10.17
N GLY A 35 1.32 -3.18 8.91
CA GLY A 35 1.23 -4.54 8.38
C GLY A 35 2.54 -5.04 7.82
N THR A 36 2.49 -6.22 7.24
CA THR A 36 3.65 -6.86 6.59
C THR A 36 3.25 -7.29 5.19
N VAL A 37 4.10 -6.98 4.21
CA VAL A 37 3.89 -7.43 2.84
C VAL A 37 4.24 -8.90 2.75
N ILE A 38 3.31 -9.71 2.26
CA ILE A 38 3.54 -11.13 2.03
C ILE A 38 3.98 -11.29 0.57
N SER A 39 5.23 -11.61 0.37
CA SER A 39 5.81 -11.73 -0.97
C SER A 39 6.89 -12.78 -0.96
N SER A 40 6.94 -13.58 -2.00
CA SER A 40 8.01 -14.59 -2.16
C SER A 40 9.39 -13.93 -2.23
N ASP A 41 9.47 -12.72 -2.76
CA ASP A 41 10.74 -11.97 -2.83
C ASP A 41 11.28 -11.64 -1.45
N LEU A 42 10.39 -11.54 -0.46
CA LEU A 42 10.76 -11.27 0.93
C LEU A 42 10.86 -12.53 1.77
N GLY A 43 10.69 -13.70 1.15
CA GLY A 43 10.77 -14.98 1.85
C GLY A 43 9.48 -15.39 2.55
N TYR A 44 8.37 -14.73 2.27
CA TYR A 44 7.08 -15.06 2.86
C TYR A 44 6.17 -15.75 1.87
N GLU A 45 5.38 -16.70 2.37
CA GLU A 45 4.32 -17.33 1.60
C GLU A 45 3.00 -17.10 2.31
N LEU A 46 1.89 -17.16 1.58
CA LEU A 46 0.57 -16.93 2.18
C LEU A 46 0.26 -17.90 3.32
N LYS A 47 0.76 -19.12 3.23
CA LYS A 47 0.56 -20.10 4.28
C LYS A 47 1.24 -19.72 5.59
N ASP A 48 2.21 -18.83 5.55
CA ASP A 48 2.94 -18.36 6.72
C ASP A 48 2.30 -17.15 7.36
N ALA A 49 1.25 -16.60 6.73
CA ALA A 49 0.57 -15.41 7.24
C ALA A 49 -0.13 -15.67 8.56
N ASN A 50 -0.08 -14.68 9.43
CA ASN A 50 -0.77 -14.75 10.72
C ASN A 50 -1.29 -13.36 11.08
N LEU A 51 -2.05 -13.29 12.18
CA LEU A 51 -2.71 -12.04 12.57
C LEU A 51 -1.73 -10.90 12.88
N SER A 52 -0.51 -11.24 13.31
CA SER A 52 0.47 -10.20 13.62
C SER A 52 0.98 -9.48 12.38
N MET A 53 0.77 -10.03 11.20
CA MET A 53 1.17 -9.42 9.94
C MET A 53 0.14 -8.47 9.36
N LEU A 54 -1.05 -8.42 9.94
CA LEU A 54 -2.10 -7.52 9.48
C LEU A 54 -1.86 -6.11 9.99
N GLY A 55 -2.08 -5.13 9.11
CA GLY A 55 -2.09 -3.75 9.51
C GLY A 55 -3.50 -3.32 9.89
N THR A 56 -3.64 -2.13 10.45
CA THR A 56 -4.93 -1.56 10.78
C THR A 56 -5.00 -0.10 10.38
N ALA A 57 -6.21 0.38 10.20
CA ALA A 57 -6.47 1.77 9.88
C ALA A 57 -7.80 2.17 10.51
N ARG A 58 -7.94 3.47 10.76
CA ARG A 58 -9.20 3.99 11.32
C ARG A 58 -10.34 3.82 10.33
N GLN A 59 -10.06 4.01 9.05
CA GLN A 59 -11.06 3.93 8.01
C GLN A 59 -10.42 3.53 6.68
N VAL A 60 -11.08 2.65 5.96
CA VAL A 60 -10.70 2.31 4.58
C VAL A 60 -11.94 2.51 3.73
N LYS A 61 -11.86 3.40 2.76
CA LYS A 61 -12.97 3.67 1.85
C LYS A 61 -12.61 3.13 0.46
N VAL A 62 -13.42 2.24 -0.03
CA VAL A 62 -13.18 1.60 -1.33
C VAL A 62 -14.26 2.05 -2.31
N THR A 63 -13.83 2.59 -3.43
CA THR A 63 -14.71 2.91 -4.54
C THR A 63 -14.27 2.08 -5.74
N LYS A 64 -14.98 2.23 -6.85
CA LYS A 64 -14.67 1.49 -8.07
C LYS A 64 -13.24 1.70 -8.55
N GLU A 65 -12.71 2.90 -8.38
CA GLU A 65 -11.40 3.27 -8.90
C GLU A 65 -10.35 3.53 -7.83
N ASN A 66 -10.77 3.81 -6.62
CA ASN A 66 -9.85 4.23 -5.56
C ASN A 66 -10.07 3.46 -4.28
N THR A 67 -8.99 3.20 -3.58
CA THR A 67 -9.02 2.74 -2.20
C THR A 67 -8.30 3.77 -1.36
N THR A 68 -8.99 4.34 -0.38
CA THR A 68 -8.44 5.37 0.50
C THR A 68 -8.26 4.80 1.90
N ILE A 69 -7.05 4.87 2.43
CA ILE A 69 -6.73 4.40 3.77
C ILE A 69 -6.44 5.61 4.64
N VAL A 70 -7.18 5.76 5.73
CA VAL A 70 -7.06 6.91 6.64
C VAL A 70 -6.76 6.41 8.04
N GLY A 71 -5.80 7.05 8.69
CA GLY A 71 -5.49 6.74 10.08
C GLY A 71 -4.87 5.39 10.29
N GLY A 72 -3.86 5.06 9.48
CA GLY A 72 -3.10 3.84 9.67
C GLY A 72 -2.40 3.82 11.01
N SER A 73 -2.28 2.64 11.61
CA SER A 73 -1.70 2.46 12.94
C SER A 73 -0.22 2.10 12.92
N GLY A 74 0.48 2.38 11.82
CA GLY A 74 1.90 2.11 11.71
C GLY A 74 2.73 2.87 12.73
N ASP A 75 3.91 2.32 13.04
CA ASP A 75 4.85 2.96 13.93
C ASP A 75 5.35 4.27 13.33
N LYS A 76 5.27 5.34 14.11
CA LYS A 76 5.67 6.67 13.66
C LYS A 76 7.14 6.72 13.24
N GLN A 77 8.00 6.01 13.95
CA GLN A 77 9.43 5.98 13.62
C GLN A 77 9.65 5.25 12.28
N ALA A 78 8.94 4.15 12.06
CA ALA A 78 9.05 3.42 10.80
C ALA A 78 8.58 4.28 9.62
N ILE A 79 7.51 5.04 9.82
CA ILE A 79 7.01 5.96 8.79
C ILE A 79 8.04 7.05 8.52
N ALA A 80 8.63 7.63 9.56
CA ALA A 80 9.65 8.66 9.41
C ALA A 80 10.89 8.14 8.69
N ASP A 81 11.31 6.92 9.01
CA ASP A 81 12.45 6.29 8.34
C ASP A 81 12.15 6.04 6.86
N ARG A 82 10.94 5.62 6.55
CA ARG A 82 10.53 5.40 5.17
C ARG A 82 10.51 6.72 4.38
N ILE A 83 10.02 7.79 5.00
CA ILE A 83 10.03 9.12 4.40
C ILE A 83 11.47 9.58 4.11
N ALA A 84 12.38 9.39 5.07
CA ALA A 84 13.77 9.76 4.88
C ALA A 84 14.40 8.97 3.73
N GLN A 85 14.09 7.70 3.62
CA GLN A 85 14.57 6.86 2.53
C GLN A 85 14.09 7.37 1.17
N ILE A 86 12.82 7.74 1.07
CA ILE A 86 12.26 8.28 -0.17
C ILE A 86 12.90 9.62 -0.52
N ARG A 87 13.13 10.48 0.46
CA ARG A 87 13.81 11.75 0.23
C ARG A 87 15.23 11.57 -0.31
N SER A 88 15.94 10.58 0.19
CA SER A 88 17.27 10.24 -0.33
C SER A 88 17.19 9.82 -1.80
N GLN A 89 16.18 9.02 -2.14
CA GLN A 89 15.98 8.58 -3.52
C GLN A 89 15.67 9.75 -4.44
N ILE A 90 14.85 10.70 -3.99
CA ILE A 90 14.52 11.90 -4.75
C ILE A 90 15.79 12.68 -5.08
N ALA A 91 16.70 12.78 -4.13
CA ALA A 91 17.94 13.54 -4.30
C ALA A 91 18.88 12.90 -5.33
N THR A 92 18.80 11.60 -5.55
CA THR A 92 19.72 10.88 -6.43
C THR A 92 19.13 10.50 -7.78
N VAL A 93 17.80 10.51 -7.91
CA VAL A 93 17.16 10.10 -9.16
C VAL A 93 17.33 11.16 -10.23
N THR A 94 17.55 10.72 -11.48
CA THR A 94 17.78 11.62 -12.61
C THR A 94 16.54 11.83 -13.48
N SER A 95 15.60 10.88 -13.46
CA SER A 95 14.38 10.97 -14.24
C SER A 95 13.34 11.85 -13.55
N ASP A 96 12.81 12.83 -14.27
CA ASP A 96 11.75 13.68 -13.72
C ASP A 96 10.48 12.89 -13.43
N PHE A 97 10.17 11.90 -14.25
CA PHE A 97 9.02 11.04 -14.03
C PHE A 97 9.16 10.24 -12.72
N ASP A 98 10.33 9.66 -12.50
CA ASP A 98 10.59 8.90 -11.28
C ASP A 98 10.57 9.80 -10.05
N ARG A 99 11.12 11.00 -10.18
CA ARG A 99 11.10 11.98 -9.10
C ARG A 99 9.67 12.33 -8.71
N GLU A 100 8.81 12.54 -9.71
CA GLU A 100 7.40 12.85 -9.47
C GLU A 100 6.70 11.71 -8.73
N LYS A 101 6.95 10.47 -9.13
CA LYS A 101 6.36 9.32 -8.47
C LYS A 101 6.84 9.17 -7.03
N LEU A 102 8.10 9.46 -6.78
CA LEU A 102 8.65 9.45 -5.43
C LEU A 102 8.02 10.55 -4.57
N GLN A 103 7.81 11.73 -5.14
CA GLN A 103 7.17 12.83 -4.43
C GLN A 103 5.72 12.51 -4.09
N GLU A 104 5.00 11.82 -4.97
CA GLU A 104 3.64 11.37 -4.69
C GLU A 104 3.61 10.40 -3.50
N ARG A 105 4.54 9.45 -3.46
CA ARG A 105 4.65 8.51 -2.35
C ARG A 105 4.97 9.23 -1.05
N LEU A 106 5.90 10.18 -1.11
CA LEU A 106 6.29 10.96 0.05
C LEU A 106 5.08 11.71 0.62
N ALA A 107 4.30 12.33 -0.23
CA ALA A 107 3.12 13.09 0.20
C ALA A 107 2.09 12.21 0.90
N LYS A 108 1.88 11.01 0.39
CA LYS A 108 0.93 10.07 1.01
C LYS A 108 1.38 9.63 2.40
N LEU A 109 2.65 9.31 2.54
CA LEU A 109 3.20 8.90 3.84
C LEU A 109 3.19 10.06 4.83
N ALA A 110 3.60 11.23 4.41
CA ALA A 110 3.65 12.40 5.27
C ALA A 110 2.25 12.87 5.69
N GLY A 111 1.27 12.70 4.81
CA GLY A 111 -0.10 13.10 5.10
C GLY A 111 -0.88 12.09 5.94
N GLY A 112 -0.38 10.89 6.11
CA GLY A 112 -1.07 9.85 6.86
C GLY A 112 -2.30 9.29 6.16
N VAL A 113 -2.48 9.60 4.87
CA VAL A 113 -3.59 9.11 4.05
C VAL A 113 -3.02 8.56 2.75
N ALA A 114 -3.36 7.33 2.44
CA ALA A 114 -2.98 6.72 1.18
C ALA A 114 -4.21 6.56 0.29
N VAL A 115 -4.11 7.03 -0.94
CA VAL A 115 -5.15 6.81 -1.95
C VAL A 115 -4.53 5.95 -3.04
N ILE A 116 -5.13 4.80 -3.28
CA ILE A 116 -4.67 3.85 -4.27
C ILE A 116 -5.63 3.89 -5.43
N ARG A 117 -5.10 4.23 -6.61
CA ARG A 117 -5.91 4.30 -7.81
C ARG A 117 -5.68 3.08 -8.66
N VAL A 118 -6.75 2.46 -9.12
CA VAL A 118 -6.70 1.28 -9.97
C VAL A 118 -6.98 1.73 -11.40
N GLY A 119 -6.13 1.31 -12.33
CA GLY A 119 -6.28 1.69 -13.72
C GLY A 119 -7.46 1.02 -14.41
N ALA A 120 -7.92 1.62 -15.51
CA ALA A 120 -9.08 1.14 -16.25
C ALA A 120 -8.90 -0.27 -16.82
N GLN A 121 -7.68 -0.63 -17.17
CA GLN A 121 -7.39 -1.93 -17.73
C GLN A 121 -7.60 -3.07 -16.72
N THR A 122 -7.88 -2.74 -15.49
CA THR A 122 -8.15 -3.74 -14.47
C THR A 122 -9.64 -3.98 -14.29
N GLU A 123 -10.44 -3.40 -15.14
CA GLU A 123 -11.88 -3.47 -15.05
C GLU A 123 -12.40 -4.89 -14.91
N VAL A 124 -11.88 -5.80 -15.70
CA VAL A 124 -12.32 -7.19 -15.65
C VAL A 124 -12.07 -7.80 -14.29
N ALA A 125 -10.92 -7.56 -13.71
CA ALA A 125 -10.59 -8.05 -12.38
C ALA A 125 -11.48 -7.39 -11.32
N MET A 126 -11.90 -6.19 -11.56
CA MET A 126 -12.71 -5.44 -10.60
C MET A 126 -14.17 -5.88 -10.57
N LYS A 127 -14.60 -6.62 -11.54
CA LYS A 127 -15.97 -7.15 -11.56
C LYS A 127 -16.20 -8.23 -10.52
N GLU A 128 -15.15 -8.80 -10.04
CA GLU A 128 -15.22 -9.87 -9.06
C GLU A 128 -15.28 -9.34 -7.61
#